data_ba4c5bd9e8979096ea59eb1eb81fb81a
#
_entry.id   ba4c5bd9e8979096ea59eb1eb81fb81a
#
_cell.length_a   1.000
_cell.length_b   1.000
_cell.length_c   1.000
_cell.angle_alpha   90.00
_cell.angle_beta   90.00
_cell.angle_gamma   90.00
#
_symmetry.space_group_name_H-M   'P 1'
#
loop_
_entity.id
_entity.type
_entity.pdbx_description
1 polymer ?
#
loop_
_entity_poly.entity_id
_entity_poly.type
_entity_poly.pdbx_seq_one_letter_code
_entity_poly.pdbx_strand_id
1 'polypeptide(L)'
;MLSKEAEQSIKRFKSFSVFMSSMYESPGNMSKSKRRFFRWFINLQGILGPKVEGTIKEELSLDGINTWKVSTPKSDPNRILLYYHGGAYSMGSPKSHYSLVSYLADITGTTIYVPDYRLGPENKYPAQLEDGVRAFKALINDFNYSSEQITIGGDSAGGNLALITLLKLKEEGKYLPNSLVLLSPWADPAGTGESYNLEMADRDILLGPMIKKVWENNDNLYDGYLNNEDADQNNPLVFPISGNYENCPPIMIQVGTEELLLSDSRTLKEALERDKCIHEYFEWEGMYHV
;
A
#
# COMPACT_ATOMS: atom_id res chain seq x y z
N MET A 1 -2.52 21.06 -14.54
CA MET A 1 -1.06 21.40 -14.66
C MET A 1 -0.40 21.06 -13.35
N LEU A 2 0.71 20.31 -13.42
CA LEU A 2 1.51 20.00 -12.24
C LEU A 2 2.15 21.24 -11.64
N SER A 3 2.40 21.24 -10.31
CA SER A 3 3.20 22.27 -9.67
C SER A 3 4.67 22.15 -10.10
N LYS A 4 5.44 23.23 -9.97
CA LYS A 4 6.88 23.22 -10.26
C LYS A 4 7.64 22.23 -9.37
N GLU A 5 7.20 22.06 -8.13
CA GLU A 5 7.74 21.13 -7.17
C GLU A 5 7.49 19.67 -7.59
N ALA A 6 6.27 19.38 -8.07
CA ALA A 6 5.91 18.07 -8.62
C ALA A 6 6.75 17.73 -9.86
N GLU A 7 6.91 18.68 -10.81
CA GLU A 7 7.76 18.48 -12.00
C GLU A 7 9.23 18.22 -11.65
N GLN A 8 9.76 18.94 -10.65
CA GLN A 8 11.13 18.71 -10.18
C GLN A 8 11.29 17.35 -9.49
N SER A 9 10.30 16.95 -8.70
CA SER A 9 10.26 15.65 -8.05
C SER A 9 10.27 14.52 -9.09
N ILE A 10 9.40 14.61 -10.10
CA ILE A 10 9.33 13.67 -11.23
C ILE A 10 10.69 13.52 -11.92
N LYS A 11 11.37 14.64 -12.24
CA LYS A 11 12.68 14.58 -12.91
C LYS A 11 13.75 13.88 -12.05
N ARG A 12 13.80 14.16 -10.75
CA ARG A 12 14.73 13.51 -9.82
C ARG A 12 14.44 12.02 -9.69
N PHE A 13 13.17 11.71 -9.55
CA PHE A 13 12.70 10.35 -9.34
C PHE A 13 12.92 9.48 -10.58
N LYS A 14 12.71 10.01 -11.79
CA LYS A 14 12.93 9.30 -13.05
C LYS A 14 14.36 8.76 -13.19
N SER A 15 15.37 9.57 -12.88
CA SER A 15 16.78 9.13 -12.93
C SER A 15 17.06 8.04 -11.89
N PHE A 16 16.46 8.16 -10.70
CA PHE A 16 16.57 7.17 -9.65
C PHE A 16 15.89 5.85 -10.02
N SER A 17 14.69 5.90 -10.55
CA SER A 17 13.90 4.75 -10.98
C SER A 17 14.63 3.93 -12.06
N VAL A 18 15.22 4.59 -13.06
CA VAL A 18 16.05 3.92 -14.10
C VAL A 18 17.25 3.19 -13.46
N PHE A 19 17.93 3.82 -12.51
CA PHE A 19 19.02 3.16 -11.77
C PHE A 19 18.52 1.94 -10.99
N MET A 20 17.41 2.08 -10.26
CA MET A 20 16.84 0.98 -9.48
C MET A 20 16.37 -0.17 -10.37
N SER A 21 15.74 0.13 -11.50
CA SER A 21 15.27 -0.89 -12.45
C SER A 21 16.41 -1.67 -13.08
N SER A 22 17.59 -1.06 -13.29
CA SER A 22 18.76 -1.79 -13.82
C SER A 22 19.22 -2.94 -12.91
N MET A 23 18.94 -2.82 -11.61
CA MET A 23 19.27 -3.83 -10.60
C MET A 23 18.06 -4.68 -10.19
N TYR A 24 16.86 -4.37 -10.68
CA TYR A 24 15.64 -5.07 -10.32
C TYR A 24 15.60 -6.46 -10.94
N GLU A 25 15.15 -7.40 -10.18
CA GLU A 25 14.73 -8.75 -10.57
C GLU A 25 13.39 -8.99 -9.91
N SER A 26 12.54 -9.87 -10.48
CA SER A 26 11.29 -10.18 -9.80
C SER A 26 11.57 -10.68 -8.37
N PRO A 27 10.73 -10.34 -7.39
CA PRO A 27 11.00 -10.70 -5.99
C PRO A 27 11.22 -12.19 -5.75
N GLY A 28 10.56 -13.04 -6.54
CA GLY A 28 10.72 -14.50 -6.49
C GLY A 28 12.12 -14.95 -6.95
N ASN A 29 12.71 -14.27 -7.92
CA ASN A 29 13.99 -14.62 -8.52
C ASN A 29 15.18 -13.89 -7.87
N MET A 30 14.91 -12.81 -7.14
CA MET A 30 15.98 -11.98 -6.54
C MET A 30 16.70 -12.73 -5.41
N SER A 31 18.06 -12.74 -5.47
CA SER A 31 18.86 -13.35 -4.41
C SER A 31 18.61 -12.67 -3.05
N LYS A 32 18.73 -13.43 -1.96
CA LYS A 32 18.52 -12.94 -0.59
C LYS A 32 19.40 -11.73 -0.24
N SER A 33 20.66 -11.73 -0.67
CA SER A 33 21.60 -10.62 -0.41
C SER A 33 21.18 -9.35 -1.16
N LYS A 34 20.77 -9.47 -2.41
CA LYS A 34 20.30 -8.35 -3.24
C LYS A 34 19.01 -7.76 -2.66
N ARG A 35 18.05 -8.61 -2.27
CA ARG A 35 16.80 -8.18 -1.64
C ARG A 35 17.05 -7.46 -0.31
N ARG A 36 17.97 -7.96 0.53
CA ARG A 36 18.36 -7.28 1.78
C ARG A 36 18.98 -5.92 1.52
N PHE A 37 19.82 -5.79 0.48
CA PHE A 37 20.41 -4.52 0.09
C PHE A 37 19.33 -3.52 -0.37
N PHE A 38 18.37 -3.95 -1.21
CA PHE A 38 17.26 -3.09 -1.62
C PHE A 38 16.40 -2.61 -0.46
N ARG A 39 16.00 -3.52 0.44
CA ARG A 39 15.24 -3.17 1.65
C ARG A 39 16.01 -2.19 2.54
N TRP A 40 17.29 -2.42 2.73
CA TRP A 40 18.13 -1.49 3.48
C TRP A 40 18.20 -0.11 2.82
N PHE A 41 18.37 -0.08 1.52
CA PHE A 41 18.53 1.16 0.76
C PHE A 41 17.26 2.03 0.78
N ILE A 42 16.09 1.45 0.52
CA ILE A 42 14.82 2.20 0.60
C ILE A 42 14.48 2.63 2.03
N ASN A 43 14.82 1.82 3.03
CA ASN A 43 14.68 2.18 4.43
C ASN A 43 15.54 3.40 4.80
N LEU A 44 16.78 3.44 4.31
CA LEU A 44 17.67 4.56 4.53
C LEU A 44 17.10 5.87 3.94
N GLN A 45 16.54 5.79 2.72
CA GLN A 45 15.90 6.94 2.08
C GLN A 45 14.72 7.47 2.87
N GLY A 46 13.84 6.59 3.37
CA GLY A 46 12.69 7.01 4.20
C GLY A 46 13.13 7.65 5.52
N ILE A 47 14.20 7.11 6.14
CA ILE A 47 14.76 7.70 7.37
C ILE A 47 15.40 9.07 7.10
N LEU A 48 16.12 9.22 6.00
CA LEU A 48 16.81 10.47 5.64
C LEU A 48 15.88 11.48 4.96
N GLY A 49 14.73 11.06 4.47
CA GLY A 49 13.73 11.93 3.84
C GLY A 49 13.23 13.04 4.79
N PRO A 50 12.68 14.12 4.23
CA PRO A 50 12.15 15.22 5.04
C PRO A 50 10.97 14.74 5.90
N LYS A 51 10.82 15.34 7.06
CA LYS A 51 9.72 15.09 8.00
C LYS A 51 9.18 16.42 8.54
N VAL A 52 7.96 16.40 8.97
CA VAL A 52 7.36 17.56 9.66
C VAL A 52 8.09 17.79 10.97
N GLU A 53 8.35 19.06 11.29
CA GLU A 53 8.97 19.45 12.55
C GLU A 53 8.11 19.01 13.75
N GLY A 54 8.75 18.48 14.77
CA GLY A 54 8.07 17.95 15.95
C GLY A 54 7.44 16.55 15.76
N THR A 55 7.75 15.87 14.65
CA THR A 55 7.33 14.46 14.49
C THR A 55 7.95 13.57 15.55
N ILE A 56 7.11 12.83 16.26
CA ILE A 56 7.50 11.84 17.28
C ILE A 56 7.26 10.44 16.71
N LYS A 57 8.24 9.58 16.90
CA LYS A 57 8.16 8.15 16.58
C LYS A 57 8.35 7.34 17.86
N GLU A 58 7.40 6.46 18.13
CA GLU A 58 7.47 5.43 19.17
C GLU A 58 7.48 4.04 18.54
N GLU A 59 8.28 3.14 19.09
CA GLU A 59 8.30 1.73 18.67
C GLU A 59 7.52 0.89 19.69
N LEU A 60 6.60 0.08 19.20
CA LEU A 60 5.74 -0.77 20.02
C LEU A 60 5.43 -2.08 19.29
N SER A 61 4.66 -2.95 19.92
CA SER A 61 4.21 -4.21 19.32
C SER A 61 2.69 -4.26 19.28
N LEU A 62 2.14 -4.58 18.10
CA LEU A 62 0.73 -4.95 17.92
C LEU A 62 0.66 -6.48 17.77
N ASP A 63 0.26 -7.16 18.83
CA ASP A 63 0.18 -8.63 18.87
C ASP A 63 1.44 -9.34 18.30
N GLY A 64 2.64 -8.90 18.75
CA GLY A 64 3.92 -9.42 18.28
C GLY A 64 4.45 -8.83 16.98
N ILE A 65 3.73 -7.93 16.31
CA ILE A 65 4.17 -7.24 15.10
C ILE A 65 4.84 -5.93 15.49
N ASN A 66 6.14 -5.78 15.19
CA ASN A 66 6.84 -4.51 15.40
C ASN A 66 6.12 -3.39 14.67
N THR A 67 5.80 -2.32 15.36
CA THR A 67 4.98 -1.24 14.81
C THR A 67 5.58 0.11 15.20
N TRP A 68 5.59 1.04 14.25
CA TRP A 68 5.88 2.43 14.55
C TRP A 68 4.59 3.20 14.76
N LYS A 69 4.48 3.86 15.89
CA LYS A 69 3.47 4.88 16.14
C LYS A 69 4.09 6.23 15.82
N VAL A 70 3.51 6.95 14.89
CA VAL A 70 3.98 8.25 14.41
C VAL A 70 2.93 9.31 14.68
N SER A 71 3.34 10.42 15.27
CA SER A 71 2.48 11.57 15.56
C SER A 71 3.22 12.89 15.34
N THR A 72 2.47 13.97 15.15
CA THR A 72 2.96 15.34 15.08
C THR A 72 2.25 16.19 16.13
N PRO A 73 2.64 17.45 16.35
CA PRO A 73 1.92 18.34 17.28
C PRO A 73 0.43 18.53 16.96
N LYS A 74 -0.01 18.21 15.71
CA LYS A 74 -1.44 18.29 15.31
C LYS A 74 -2.19 16.98 15.52
N SER A 75 -1.51 15.88 15.83
CA SER A 75 -2.16 14.55 15.90
C SER A 75 -3.07 14.45 17.11
N ASP A 76 -4.31 14.06 16.86
CA ASP A 76 -5.27 13.66 17.90
C ASP A 76 -5.01 12.17 18.26
N PRO A 77 -4.77 11.83 19.52
CA PRO A 77 -4.57 10.46 19.96
C PRO A 77 -5.80 9.56 19.85
N ASN A 78 -7.00 10.14 19.64
CA ASN A 78 -8.24 9.40 19.44
C ASN A 78 -8.62 9.19 17.97
N ARG A 79 -7.85 9.74 17.04
CA ARG A 79 -8.03 9.56 15.60
C ARG A 79 -6.89 8.73 15.06
N ILE A 80 -7.15 7.48 14.76
CA ILE A 80 -6.13 6.48 14.42
C ILE A 80 -6.17 6.18 12.93
N LEU A 81 -4.99 6.21 12.31
CA LEU A 81 -4.76 5.63 10.99
C LEU A 81 -3.83 4.41 11.14
N LEU A 82 -4.36 3.21 10.92
CA LEU A 82 -3.57 2.00 10.75
C LEU A 82 -3.12 1.95 9.29
N TYR A 83 -1.84 2.22 9.06
CA TYR A 83 -1.30 2.39 7.71
C TYR A 83 -0.42 1.21 7.30
N TYR A 84 -0.80 0.52 6.23
CA TYR A 84 -0.01 -0.54 5.62
C TYR A 84 0.85 0.05 4.50
N HIS A 85 2.15 -0.12 4.61
CA HIS A 85 3.09 0.41 3.63
C HIS A 85 3.07 -0.36 2.31
N GLY A 86 3.39 0.31 1.20
CA GLY A 86 3.58 -0.31 -0.10
C GLY A 86 4.89 -1.09 -0.23
N GLY A 87 5.18 -1.54 -1.46
CA GLY A 87 6.41 -2.25 -1.81
C GLY A 87 6.19 -3.66 -2.34
N ALA A 88 5.09 -3.90 -3.06
CA ALA A 88 4.75 -5.16 -3.74
C ALA A 88 4.88 -6.39 -2.82
N TYR A 89 4.55 -6.23 -1.54
CA TYR A 89 4.68 -7.24 -0.49
C TYR A 89 6.08 -7.83 -0.29
N SER A 90 7.07 -7.34 -1.02
CA SER A 90 8.45 -7.83 -0.99
C SER A 90 9.46 -6.82 -0.44
N MET A 91 9.08 -5.55 -0.39
CA MET A 91 9.88 -4.43 0.08
C MET A 91 9.03 -3.52 0.98
N GLY A 92 9.62 -2.42 1.43
CA GLY A 92 8.93 -1.50 2.33
C GLY A 92 9.08 -1.87 3.81
N SER A 93 8.75 -0.93 4.65
CA SER A 93 8.70 -1.05 6.11
C SER A 93 8.23 0.29 6.72
N PRO A 94 7.98 0.38 8.03
CA PRO A 94 7.77 1.66 8.71
C PRO A 94 8.91 2.68 8.46
N LYS A 95 10.13 2.19 8.24
CA LYS A 95 11.31 3.04 7.98
C LYS A 95 11.25 3.71 6.62
N SER A 96 10.90 2.96 5.58
CA SER A 96 10.82 3.49 4.21
C SER A 96 9.71 4.53 4.05
N HIS A 97 8.62 4.39 4.82
CA HIS A 97 7.46 5.27 4.77
C HIS A 97 7.45 6.39 5.82
N TYR A 98 8.54 6.51 6.61
CA TYR A 98 8.60 7.48 7.72
C TYR A 98 8.36 8.93 7.29
N SER A 99 8.93 9.35 6.16
CA SER A 99 8.68 10.66 5.59
C SER A 99 7.19 10.84 5.25
N LEU A 100 6.61 9.93 4.47
CA LEU A 100 5.21 9.97 4.04
C LEU A 100 4.26 10.03 5.23
N VAL A 101 4.40 9.11 6.18
CA VAL A 101 3.47 9.05 7.33
C VAL A 101 3.63 10.23 8.28
N SER A 102 4.79 10.87 8.33
CA SER A 102 4.98 12.13 9.06
C SER A 102 4.10 13.25 8.48
N TYR A 103 4.09 13.42 7.15
CA TYR A 103 3.23 14.40 6.48
C TYR A 103 1.75 14.02 6.57
N LEU A 104 1.41 12.75 6.41
CA LEU A 104 0.04 12.27 6.57
C LEU A 104 -0.49 12.56 7.99
N ALA A 105 0.31 12.29 9.03
CA ALA A 105 -0.07 12.59 10.41
C ALA A 105 -0.36 14.08 10.63
N ASP A 106 0.45 14.95 10.04
CA ASP A 106 0.27 16.40 10.17
C ASP A 106 -0.95 16.94 9.41
N ILE A 107 -1.12 16.48 8.16
CA ILE A 107 -2.22 16.96 7.31
C ILE A 107 -3.57 16.47 7.80
N THR A 108 -3.65 15.20 8.24
CA THR A 108 -4.90 14.59 8.68
C THR A 108 -5.19 14.83 10.17
N GLY A 109 -4.19 15.25 10.95
CA GLY A 109 -4.30 15.35 12.40
C GLY A 109 -4.53 14.01 13.08
N THR A 110 -4.02 12.91 12.51
CA THR A 110 -4.19 11.55 13.06
C THR A 110 -2.92 11.05 13.72
N THR A 111 -3.06 10.10 14.64
CA THR A 111 -1.96 9.25 15.10
C THR A 111 -1.87 8.04 14.18
N ILE A 112 -0.70 7.80 13.59
CA ILE A 112 -0.52 6.73 12.60
C ILE A 112 0.24 5.55 13.20
N TYR A 113 -0.31 4.34 13.05
CA TYR A 113 0.34 3.08 13.37
C TYR A 113 0.76 2.39 12.08
N VAL A 114 2.06 2.10 11.95
CA VAL A 114 2.64 1.47 10.75
C VAL A 114 3.25 0.12 11.16
N PRO A 115 2.55 -1.00 11.01
CA PRO A 115 3.08 -2.32 11.31
C PRO A 115 4.14 -2.74 10.27
N ASP A 116 5.21 -3.38 10.77
CA ASP A 116 6.26 -4.03 9.98
C ASP A 116 5.80 -5.47 9.68
N TYR A 117 4.76 -5.60 8.84
CA TYR A 117 4.14 -6.86 8.51
C TYR A 117 5.11 -7.77 7.72
N ARG A 118 4.90 -9.08 7.79
CA ARG A 118 5.75 -10.09 7.13
C ARG A 118 5.76 -9.90 5.62
N LEU A 119 6.95 -9.97 5.03
CA LEU A 119 7.17 -9.78 3.59
C LEU A 119 7.51 -11.09 2.88
N GLY A 120 7.11 -11.15 1.62
CA GLY A 120 7.56 -12.15 0.66
C GLY A 120 8.99 -11.89 0.15
N PRO A 121 9.58 -12.90 -0.49
CA PRO A 121 9.12 -14.28 -0.63
C PRO A 121 9.37 -15.14 0.60
N GLU A 122 9.93 -14.57 1.70
CA GLU A 122 10.20 -15.29 2.94
C GLU A 122 8.90 -15.77 3.61
N ASN A 123 7.86 -14.95 3.51
CA ASN A 123 6.52 -15.24 4.00
C ASN A 123 5.53 -14.86 2.89
N LYS A 124 4.95 -15.83 2.24
CA LYS A 124 3.92 -15.60 1.21
C LYS A 124 2.54 -15.49 1.83
N TYR A 125 1.55 -15.13 1.02
CA TYR A 125 0.14 -15.17 1.39
C TYR A 125 -0.18 -16.54 2.09
N PRO A 126 -0.96 -16.53 3.17
CA PRO A 126 -1.75 -15.42 3.73
C PRO A 126 -1.04 -14.62 4.85
N ALA A 127 0.29 -14.70 5.00
CA ALA A 127 1.01 -14.11 6.13
C ALA A 127 0.73 -12.60 6.31
N GLN A 128 0.65 -11.85 5.21
CA GLN A 128 0.40 -10.40 5.23
C GLN A 128 -1.03 -10.11 5.73
N LEU A 129 -2.01 -10.85 5.22
CA LEU A 129 -3.41 -10.73 5.65
C LEU A 129 -3.57 -11.05 7.15
N GLU A 130 -2.93 -12.12 7.62
CA GLU A 130 -2.94 -12.46 9.04
C GLU A 130 -2.39 -11.31 9.89
N ASP A 131 -1.25 -10.75 9.50
CA ASP A 131 -0.63 -9.63 10.22
C ASP A 131 -1.50 -8.37 10.17
N GLY A 132 -2.12 -8.06 9.03
CA GLY A 132 -3.02 -6.93 8.88
C GLY A 132 -4.24 -7.03 9.83
N VAL A 133 -4.89 -8.18 9.84
CA VAL A 133 -6.04 -8.44 10.73
C VAL A 133 -5.63 -8.41 12.21
N ARG A 134 -4.48 -9.00 12.55
CA ARG A 134 -3.96 -9.01 13.93
C ARG A 134 -3.62 -7.59 14.40
N ALA A 135 -2.98 -6.78 13.57
CA ALA A 135 -2.66 -5.39 13.90
C ALA A 135 -3.92 -4.56 14.20
N PHE A 136 -4.96 -4.70 13.36
CA PHE A 136 -6.25 -4.02 13.60
C PHE A 136 -6.89 -4.48 14.93
N LYS A 137 -6.97 -5.78 15.16
CA LYS A 137 -7.56 -6.33 16.39
C LYS A 137 -6.78 -5.95 17.65
N ALA A 138 -5.44 -5.86 17.56
CA ALA A 138 -4.60 -5.45 18.69
C ALA A 138 -4.88 -3.99 19.09
N LEU A 139 -5.12 -3.08 18.14
CA LEU A 139 -5.52 -1.71 18.47
C LEU A 139 -6.81 -1.67 19.31
N ILE A 140 -7.74 -2.56 19.04
CA ILE A 140 -9.01 -2.66 19.81
C ILE A 140 -8.79 -3.35 21.16
N ASN A 141 -8.15 -4.52 21.15
CA ASN A 141 -8.10 -5.41 22.33
C ASN A 141 -7.04 -4.99 23.35
N ASP A 142 -5.87 -4.50 22.89
CA ASP A 142 -4.70 -4.23 23.73
C ASP A 142 -4.53 -2.73 23.99
N PHE A 143 -4.98 -1.88 23.05
CA PHE A 143 -4.87 -0.42 23.13
C PHE A 143 -6.19 0.28 23.44
N ASN A 144 -7.30 -0.47 23.55
CA ASN A 144 -8.64 -0.01 23.91
C ASN A 144 -9.23 1.06 22.97
N TYR A 145 -8.83 1.09 21.69
CA TYR A 145 -9.52 1.91 20.71
C TYR A 145 -10.85 1.25 20.29
N SER A 146 -11.87 2.05 20.03
CA SER A 146 -13.05 1.55 19.34
C SER A 146 -12.75 1.41 17.84
N SER A 147 -13.42 0.47 17.16
CA SER A 147 -13.26 0.30 15.70
C SER A 147 -13.59 1.58 14.92
N GLU A 148 -14.50 2.41 15.46
CA GLU A 148 -14.93 3.69 14.89
C GLU A 148 -13.85 4.79 14.99
N GLN A 149 -12.82 4.62 15.82
CA GLN A 149 -11.68 5.51 15.90
C GLN A 149 -10.60 5.16 14.87
N ILE A 150 -10.68 3.98 14.24
CA ILE A 150 -9.62 3.43 13.39
C ILE A 150 -10.01 3.54 11.91
N THR A 151 -9.28 4.32 11.15
CA THR A 151 -9.23 4.25 9.69
C THR A 151 -8.11 3.29 9.30
N ILE A 152 -8.34 2.44 8.31
CA ILE A 152 -7.27 1.64 7.69
C ILE A 152 -6.84 2.35 6.41
N GLY A 153 -5.54 2.45 6.15
CA GLY A 153 -5.02 3.02 4.92
C GLY A 153 -3.78 2.31 4.42
N GLY A 154 -3.40 2.62 3.19
CA GLY A 154 -2.16 2.11 2.60
C GLY A 154 -1.98 2.53 1.16
N ASP A 155 -0.77 2.39 0.69
CA ASP A 155 -0.36 2.67 -0.67
C ASP A 155 0.00 1.38 -1.42
N SER A 156 -0.30 1.30 -2.72
CA SER A 156 0.12 0.18 -3.57
C SER A 156 -0.31 -1.19 -3.00
N ALA A 157 0.64 -2.09 -2.71
CA ALA A 157 0.40 -3.36 -2.02
C ALA A 157 -0.19 -3.17 -0.61
N GLY A 158 0.14 -2.08 0.10
CA GLY A 158 -0.49 -1.72 1.36
C GLY A 158 -1.97 -1.34 1.20
N GLY A 159 -2.33 -0.74 0.06
CA GLY A 159 -3.73 -0.54 -0.34
C GLY A 159 -4.48 -1.85 -0.59
N ASN A 160 -3.82 -2.83 -1.22
CA ASN A 160 -4.34 -4.20 -1.31
C ASN A 160 -4.57 -4.79 0.09
N LEU A 161 -3.55 -4.72 0.97
CA LEU A 161 -3.66 -5.23 2.33
C LEU A 161 -4.79 -4.57 3.12
N ALA A 162 -5.02 -3.28 2.94
CA ALA A 162 -6.14 -2.57 3.56
C ALA A 162 -7.50 -3.14 3.11
N LEU A 163 -7.65 -3.37 1.79
CA LEU A 163 -8.87 -3.94 1.20
C LEU A 163 -9.13 -5.37 1.67
N ILE A 164 -8.12 -6.25 1.58
CA ILE A 164 -8.29 -7.65 1.99
C ILE A 164 -8.46 -7.80 3.51
N THR A 165 -7.87 -6.90 4.30
CA THR A 165 -8.13 -6.83 5.74
C THR A 165 -9.58 -6.45 6.01
N LEU A 166 -10.12 -5.42 5.34
CA LEU A 166 -11.53 -5.06 5.44
C LEU A 166 -12.45 -6.24 5.10
N LEU A 167 -12.21 -6.88 3.95
CA LEU A 167 -13.04 -8.01 3.50
C LEU A 167 -12.99 -9.18 4.49
N LYS A 168 -11.81 -9.46 5.05
CA LYS A 168 -11.64 -10.49 6.08
C LYS A 168 -12.37 -10.14 7.38
N LEU A 169 -12.29 -8.91 7.84
CA LEU A 169 -13.05 -8.44 9.03
C LEU A 169 -14.55 -8.50 8.80
N LYS A 170 -15.01 -8.20 7.57
CA LYS A 170 -16.41 -8.34 7.18
C LYS A 170 -16.87 -9.80 7.21
N GLU A 171 -16.08 -10.75 6.70
CA GLU A 171 -16.38 -12.18 6.82
C GLU A 171 -16.52 -12.63 8.28
N GLU A 172 -15.69 -12.10 9.17
CA GLU A 172 -15.73 -12.41 10.60
C GLU A 172 -16.94 -11.80 11.32
N GLY A 173 -17.57 -10.76 10.74
CA GLY A 173 -18.82 -10.17 11.21
C GLY A 173 -18.76 -9.50 12.58
N LYS A 174 -17.56 -9.03 13.02
CA LYS A 174 -17.39 -8.55 14.40
C LYS A 174 -17.10 -7.05 14.50
N TYR A 175 -16.03 -6.59 13.88
CA TYR A 175 -15.61 -5.18 13.91
C TYR A 175 -15.23 -4.74 12.50
N LEU A 176 -15.69 -3.56 12.10
CA LEU A 176 -15.24 -2.90 10.88
C LEU A 176 -14.55 -1.58 11.24
N PRO A 177 -13.53 -1.15 10.47
CA PRO A 177 -12.92 0.17 10.66
C PRO A 177 -13.92 1.28 10.36
N ASN A 178 -13.60 2.51 10.79
CA ASN A 178 -14.41 3.68 10.47
C ASN A 178 -14.46 3.99 8.97
N SER A 179 -13.36 3.82 8.28
CA SER A 179 -13.19 4.12 6.84
C SER A 179 -11.91 3.50 6.30
N LEU A 180 -11.75 3.52 4.96
CA LEU A 180 -10.48 3.21 4.29
C LEU A 180 -9.96 4.42 3.51
N VAL A 181 -8.62 4.54 3.43
CA VAL A 181 -7.90 5.52 2.60
C VAL A 181 -6.85 4.79 1.76
N LEU A 182 -7.04 4.80 0.45
CA LEU A 182 -6.24 4.01 -0.48
C LEU A 182 -5.48 4.94 -1.43
N LEU A 183 -4.17 4.80 -1.48
CA LEU A 183 -3.30 5.54 -2.37
C LEU A 183 -2.77 4.58 -3.44
N SER A 184 -3.19 4.75 -4.69
CA SER A 184 -2.81 3.88 -5.80
C SER A 184 -2.87 2.37 -5.45
N PRO A 185 -4.03 1.83 -4.99
CA PRO A 185 -4.10 0.46 -4.47
C PRO A 185 -3.82 -0.58 -5.57
N TRP A 186 -2.98 -1.57 -5.28
CA TRP A 186 -2.76 -2.73 -6.14
C TRP A 186 -3.90 -3.73 -5.96
N ALA A 187 -5.03 -3.48 -6.62
CA ALA A 187 -6.27 -4.23 -6.42
C ALA A 187 -6.41 -5.45 -7.34
N ASP A 188 -5.63 -5.51 -8.43
CA ASP A 188 -5.51 -6.66 -9.33
C ASP A 188 -4.07 -7.18 -9.40
N PRO A 189 -3.66 -8.10 -8.52
CA PRO A 189 -2.32 -8.69 -8.55
C PRO A 189 -1.93 -9.38 -9.86
N ALA A 190 -2.88 -9.78 -10.71
CA ALA A 190 -2.60 -10.36 -12.01
C ALA A 190 -2.30 -9.33 -13.10
N GLY A 191 -2.64 -8.04 -12.87
CA GLY A 191 -2.41 -6.97 -13.83
C GLY A 191 -3.16 -7.16 -15.14
N THR A 192 -4.44 -7.48 -15.06
CA THR A 192 -5.29 -7.77 -16.24
C THR A 192 -5.95 -6.53 -16.81
N GLY A 193 -5.91 -5.41 -16.11
CA GLY A 193 -6.55 -4.16 -16.47
C GLY A 193 -5.92 -3.47 -17.69
N GLU A 194 -6.67 -2.57 -18.32
CA GLU A 194 -6.29 -1.88 -19.57
C GLU A 194 -5.02 -1.02 -19.45
N SER A 195 -4.69 -0.51 -18.25
CA SER A 195 -3.48 0.29 -18.04
C SER A 195 -2.19 -0.55 -18.01
N TYR A 196 -2.28 -1.88 -17.90
CA TYR A 196 -1.12 -2.77 -17.96
C TYR A 196 -0.65 -2.99 -19.40
N ASN A 197 -0.09 -1.96 -20.01
CA ASN A 197 0.42 -1.97 -21.37
C ASN A 197 1.75 -1.22 -21.49
N LEU A 198 2.44 -1.37 -22.64
CA LEU A 198 3.76 -0.76 -22.84
C LEU A 198 3.72 0.78 -22.84
N GLU A 199 2.66 1.40 -23.35
CA GLU A 199 2.53 2.84 -23.38
C GLU A 199 2.45 3.41 -21.96
N MET A 200 1.61 2.83 -21.10
CA MET A 200 1.53 3.24 -19.71
C MET A 200 2.81 2.90 -18.94
N ALA A 201 3.46 1.77 -19.22
CA ALA A 201 4.75 1.42 -18.62
C ALA A 201 5.90 2.37 -19.05
N ASP A 202 5.79 3.07 -20.19
CA ASP A 202 6.71 4.14 -20.57
C ASP A 202 6.47 5.44 -19.77
N ARG A 203 5.22 5.67 -19.35
CA ARG A 203 4.78 6.86 -18.60
C ARG A 203 4.96 6.69 -17.09
N ASP A 204 4.70 5.51 -16.57
CA ASP A 204 4.90 5.18 -15.14
C ASP A 204 6.38 5.13 -14.79
N ILE A 205 6.85 6.19 -14.15
CA ILE A 205 8.27 6.36 -13.83
C ILE A 205 8.75 5.45 -12.68
N LEU A 206 7.85 4.90 -11.88
CA LEU A 206 8.20 4.02 -10.76
C LEU A 206 8.04 2.55 -11.14
N LEU A 207 6.84 2.12 -11.51
CA LEU A 207 6.54 0.71 -11.76
C LEU A 207 6.94 0.27 -13.17
N GLY A 208 6.80 1.17 -14.15
CA GLY A 208 7.00 0.83 -15.56
C GLY A 208 8.31 0.13 -15.86
N PRO A 209 9.49 0.66 -15.42
CA PRO A 209 10.76 -0.01 -15.66
C PRO A 209 10.89 -1.39 -15.01
N MET A 210 10.19 -1.63 -13.89
CA MET A 210 10.19 -2.93 -13.20
C MET A 210 9.25 -3.92 -13.88
N ILE A 211 8.04 -3.48 -14.21
CA ILE A 211 7.01 -4.31 -14.86
C ILE A 211 7.46 -4.78 -16.24
N LYS A 212 8.13 -3.93 -17.03
CA LYS A 212 8.70 -4.34 -18.32
C LYS A 212 9.64 -5.53 -18.18
N LYS A 213 10.48 -5.58 -17.14
CA LYS A 213 11.35 -6.72 -16.88
C LYS A 213 10.59 -7.98 -16.48
N VAL A 214 9.50 -7.82 -15.71
CA VAL A 214 8.62 -8.95 -15.39
C VAL A 214 8.03 -9.53 -16.68
N TRP A 215 7.55 -8.68 -17.59
CA TRP A 215 7.03 -9.13 -18.89
C TRP A 215 8.11 -9.75 -19.80
N GLU A 216 9.30 -9.15 -19.88
CA GLU A 216 10.44 -9.68 -20.66
C GLU A 216 10.85 -11.08 -20.18
N ASN A 217 10.79 -11.34 -18.89
CA ASN A 217 11.13 -12.62 -18.29
C ASN A 217 9.96 -13.62 -18.28
N ASN A 218 8.78 -13.21 -18.68
CA ASN A 218 7.53 -13.98 -18.55
C ASN A 218 7.24 -14.43 -17.10
N ASP A 219 7.61 -13.57 -16.14
CA ASP A 219 7.30 -13.72 -14.71
C ASP A 219 5.88 -13.22 -14.42
N ASN A 220 5.30 -13.61 -13.26
CA ASN A 220 4.04 -13.03 -12.80
C ASN A 220 4.29 -11.80 -11.92
N LEU A 221 3.37 -10.82 -11.95
CA LEU A 221 3.46 -9.62 -11.11
C LEU A 221 3.43 -9.94 -9.62
N TYR A 222 2.76 -11.00 -9.24
CA TYR A 222 2.60 -11.46 -7.86
C TYR A 222 3.69 -12.45 -7.40
N ASP A 223 4.70 -12.74 -8.22
CA ASP A 223 5.83 -13.58 -7.82
C ASP A 223 6.52 -13.01 -6.57
N GLY A 224 6.67 -13.86 -5.56
CA GLY A 224 7.15 -13.42 -4.25
C GLY A 224 6.05 -13.09 -3.23
N TYR A 225 4.81 -12.86 -3.68
CA TYR A 225 3.65 -12.68 -2.80
C TYR A 225 2.77 -13.94 -2.74
N LEU A 226 2.41 -14.50 -3.89
CA LEU A 226 1.54 -15.67 -4.00
C LEU A 226 2.32 -16.93 -4.37
N ASN A 227 1.76 -18.10 -4.02
CA ASN A 227 2.02 -19.32 -4.75
C ASN A 227 1.00 -19.45 -5.90
N ASN A 228 1.31 -20.24 -6.92
CA ASN A 228 0.40 -20.37 -8.06
C ASN A 228 -0.97 -20.93 -7.66
N GLU A 229 -1.04 -21.76 -6.63
CA GLU A 229 -2.28 -22.31 -6.07
C GLU A 229 -3.15 -21.26 -5.36
N ASP A 230 -2.55 -20.17 -4.89
CA ASP A 230 -3.25 -19.06 -4.23
C ASP A 230 -3.78 -18.02 -5.23
N ALA A 231 -3.37 -18.08 -6.50
CA ALA A 231 -3.66 -17.08 -7.53
C ALA A 231 -5.05 -17.28 -8.19
N ASP A 232 -6.06 -17.57 -7.40
CA ASP A 232 -7.46 -17.59 -7.86
C ASP A 232 -8.02 -16.16 -7.92
N GLN A 233 -8.28 -15.66 -9.12
CA GLN A 233 -8.81 -14.31 -9.36
C GLN A 233 -10.21 -14.10 -8.78
N ASN A 234 -10.93 -15.15 -8.44
CA ASN A 234 -12.22 -15.06 -7.75
C ASN A 234 -12.08 -14.97 -6.22
N ASN A 235 -10.87 -15.15 -5.68
CA ASN A 235 -10.64 -15.01 -4.25
C ASN A 235 -10.48 -13.52 -3.86
N PRO A 236 -11.49 -12.90 -3.20
CA PRO A 236 -11.46 -11.49 -2.87
C PRO A 236 -10.42 -11.14 -1.80
N LEU A 237 -9.89 -12.13 -1.08
CA LEU A 237 -8.81 -11.94 -0.10
C LEU A 237 -7.41 -11.93 -0.75
N VAL A 238 -7.35 -12.04 -2.08
CA VAL A 238 -6.14 -11.90 -2.89
C VAL A 238 -6.35 -10.85 -3.97
N PHE A 239 -7.49 -10.92 -4.67
CA PHE A 239 -7.92 -10.02 -5.75
C PHE A 239 -9.13 -9.19 -5.29
N PRO A 240 -8.93 -8.13 -4.51
CA PRO A 240 -10.03 -7.37 -3.92
C PRO A 240 -10.96 -6.70 -4.95
N ILE A 241 -10.58 -6.56 -6.22
CA ILE A 241 -11.50 -6.15 -7.29
C ILE A 241 -12.70 -7.09 -7.44
N SER A 242 -12.57 -8.36 -7.05
CA SER A 242 -13.66 -9.36 -7.05
C SER A 242 -14.50 -9.33 -5.76
N GLY A 243 -14.18 -8.44 -4.81
CA GLY A 243 -14.81 -8.35 -3.51
C GLY A 243 -16.28 -7.91 -3.55
N ASN A 244 -17.00 -8.23 -2.49
CA ASN A 244 -18.32 -7.67 -2.19
C ASN A 244 -18.20 -6.59 -1.11
N TYR A 245 -18.51 -5.35 -1.48
CA TYR A 245 -18.39 -4.16 -0.63
C TYR A 245 -19.73 -3.66 -0.06
N GLU A 246 -20.80 -4.42 -0.22
CA GLU A 246 -22.10 -4.09 0.39
C GLU A 246 -21.96 -3.97 1.91
N ASN A 247 -22.50 -2.89 2.50
CA ASN A 247 -22.40 -2.58 3.92
C ASN A 247 -20.96 -2.40 4.47
N CYS A 248 -19.98 -2.14 3.60
CA CYS A 248 -18.65 -1.72 4.02
C CYS A 248 -18.62 -0.25 4.46
N PRO A 249 -17.68 0.16 5.31
CA PRO A 249 -17.46 1.55 5.67
C PRO A 249 -17.04 2.38 4.44
N PRO A 250 -17.09 3.74 4.53
CA PRO A 250 -16.66 4.60 3.43
C PRO A 250 -15.21 4.34 2.99
N ILE A 251 -14.97 4.40 1.69
CA ILE A 251 -13.64 4.14 1.08
C ILE A 251 -13.25 5.35 0.22
N MET A 252 -12.10 5.95 0.49
CA MET A 252 -11.48 6.96 -0.37
C MET A 252 -10.36 6.32 -1.20
N ILE A 253 -10.36 6.58 -2.52
CA ILE A 253 -9.33 6.13 -3.45
C ILE A 253 -8.71 7.34 -4.10
N GLN A 254 -7.38 7.40 -4.13
CA GLN A 254 -6.60 8.35 -4.91
C GLN A 254 -5.63 7.59 -5.83
N VAL A 255 -5.53 8.04 -7.09
CA VAL A 255 -4.68 7.42 -8.10
C VAL A 255 -4.16 8.47 -9.08
N GLY A 256 -2.96 8.30 -9.60
CA GLY A 256 -2.39 9.12 -10.67
C GLY A 256 -2.87 8.66 -12.06
N THR A 257 -2.87 9.56 -13.04
CA THR A 257 -3.20 9.16 -14.43
C THR A 257 -2.01 8.60 -15.20
N GLU A 258 -0.80 8.70 -14.63
CA GLU A 258 0.46 8.24 -15.25
C GLU A 258 1.00 6.99 -14.55
N GLU A 259 0.11 6.04 -14.18
CA GLU A 259 0.51 4.82 -13.48
C GLU A 259 -0.22 3.56 -13.95
N LEU A 260 0.47 2.43 -13.84
CA LEU A 260 -0.04 1.10 -14.23
C LEU A 260 -1.25 0.66 -13.40
N LEU A 261 -1.38 1.12 -12.13
CA LEU A 261 -2.48 0.76 -11.24
C LEU A 261 -3.75 1.62 -11.46
N LEU A 262 -3.79 2.43 -12.51
CA LEU A 262 -4.96 3.26 -12.83
C LEU A 262 -6.21 2.39 -13.08
N SER A 263 -6.08 1.33 -13.87
CA SER A 263 -7.20 0.41 -14.12
C SER A 263 -7.65 -0.36 -12.88
N ASP A 264 -6.73 -0.71 -11.97
CA ASP A 264 -7.08 -1.33 -10.69
C ASP A 264 -8.03 -0.44 -9.89
N SER A 265 -7.68 0.85 -9.77
CA SER A 265 -8.46 1.83 -9.05
C SER A 265 -9.82 2.11 -9.70
N ARG A 266 -9.89 2.12 -11.04
CA ARG A 266 -11.15 2.25 -11.80
C ARG A 266 -12.06 1.05 -11.61
N THR A 267 -11.52 -0.17 -11.75
CA THR A 267 -12.28 -1.41 -11.55
C THR A 267 -12.75 -1.54 -10.09
N LEU A 268 -11.91 -1.14 -9.12
CA LEU A 268 -12.32 -1.08 -7.72
C LEU A 268 -13.48 -0.09 -7.51
N LYS A 269 -13.40 1.11 -8.10
CA LYS A 269 -14.49 2.10 -8.06
C LYS A 269 -15.81 1.49 -8.60
N GLU A 270 -15.75 0.81 -9.74
CA GLU A 270 -16.94 0.13 -10.32
C GLU A 270 -17.52 -0.92 -9.37
N ALA A 271 -16.66 -1.69 -8.68
CA ALA A 271 -17.10 -2.64 -7.66
C ALA A 271 -17.80 -1.96 -6.48
N LEU A 272 -17.28 -0.80 -6.01
CA LEU A 272 -17.90 -0.02 -4.96
C LEU A 272 -19.25 0.57 -5.39
N GLU A 273 -19.36 1.05 -6.64
CA GLU A 273 -20.63 1.54 -7.23
C GLU A 273 -21.65 0.42 -7.34
N ARG A 274 -21.26 -0.74 -7.87
CA ARG A 274 -22.12 -1.94 -7.96
C ARG A 274 -22.73 -2.30 -6.61
N ASP A 275 -21.93 -2.26 -5.55
CA ASP A 275 -22.31 -2.68 -4.21
C ASP A 275 -22.87 -1.53 -3.36
N LYS A 276 -23.03 -0.34 -3.96
CA LYS A 276 -23.52 0.88 -3.30
C LYS A 276 -22.74 1.28 -2.04
N CYS A 277 -21.46 0.94 -2.00
CA CYS A 277 -20.56 1.37 -0.95
C CYS A 277 -20.29 2.88 -1.06
N ILE A 278 -20.36 3.60 0.05
CA ILE A 278 -20.01 5.02 0.08
C ILE A 278 -18.53 5.17 -0.25
N HIS A 279 -18.22 5.97 -1.27
CA HIS A 279 -16.83 6.18 -1.66
C HIS A 279 -16.57 7.58 -2.21
N GLU A 280 -15.30 7.97 -2.14
CA GLU A 280 -14.72 9.12 -2.85
C GLU A 280 -13.60 8.61 -3.76
N TYR A 281 -13.52 9.16 -4.98
CA TYR A 281 -12.55 8.72 -5.99
C TYR A 281 -11.92 9.91 -6.67
N PHE A 282 -10.57 9.95 -6.69
CA PHE A 282 -9.80 11.05 -7.26
C PHE A 282 -8.74 10.51 -8.23
N GLU A 283 -8.78 10.97 -9.48
CA GLU A 283 -7.69 10.80 -10.45
C GLU A 283 -6.90 12.11 -10.53
N TRP A 284 -5.60 12.02 -10.26
CA TRP A 284 -4.70 13.17 -10.30
C TRP A 284 -3.95 13.22 -11.62
N GLU A 285 -4.33 14.18 -12.47
CA GLU A 285 -3.76 14.36 -13.81
C GLU A 285 -2.25 14.55 -13.77
N GLY A 286 -1.51 13.74 -14.52
CA GLY A 286 -0.06 13.80 -14.65
C GLY A 286 0.73 13.29 -13.45
N MET A 287 0.05 12.78 -12.41
CA MET A 287 0.71 12.15 -11.26
C MET A 287 1.02 10.68 -11.56
N TYR A 288 2.17 10.25 -11.06
CA TYR A 288 2.67 8.88 -11.13
C TYR A 288 2.36 8.13 -9.84
N HIS A 289 2.71 6.84 -9.82
CA HIS A 289 2.45 5.93 -8.70
C HIS A 289 3.07 6.45 -7.39
N VAL A 290 2.21 6.72 -6.41
CA VAL A 290 2.38 7.14 -4.99
C VAL A 290 3.41 8.22 -4.74
#